data_fecf18b3356c2744be4c321550ed7803
#
_entry.id   fecf18b3356c2744be4c321550ed7803
#
_cell.length_a   1.000
_cell.length_b   1.000
_cell.length_c   1.000
_cell.angle_alpha   90.00
_cell.angle_beta   90.00
_cell.angle_gamma   90.00
#
_symmetry.space_group_name_H-M   'P 1'
#
loop_
_entity.id
_entity.type
_entity.pdbx_description
1 polymer ?
#
loop_
_entity_poly.entity_id
_entity_poly.type
_entity_poly.pdbx_seq_one_letter_code
_entity_poly.pdbx_strand_id
1 'polypeptide(L)'
;MRKLALSILAFTALTGAAFAADLPTQKAPLLPAPELVPIWTGVYAGVQLGGVFGNTNLSIPAIGYNGSWGNNGVIGGAHIGYNYQLNSVVLGVESSFDLLSVQGSETNYTAFAPNIFNGSSYHNYLVSIDGRLGYAYRNLLFYGIGGYAFLSNNSALTLNGIQIGAVSNTVNGYDVGGGVEYAINDRWSVRAEYRYYNFQNNTNNFATSNKVFNNHVFTESVNSNVFRAGLSYKWGVPEPVVVASKY
;
A
#
# COMPACT_ATOMS: atom_id res chain seq x y z
N MET A 1 -6.79 61.21 -36.28
CA MET A 1 -7.06 61.71 -37.63
C MET A 1 -6.94 60.54 -38.62
N ARG A 2 -8.05 60.38 -39.36
CA ARG A 2 -8.16 59.68 -40.69
C ARG A 2 -8.01 58.16 -40.70
N LYS A 3 -9.11 57.49 -40.85
CA LYS A 3 -10.11 57.19 -41.92
C LYS A 3 -9.85 55.79 -42.45
N LEU A 4 -10.72 54.86 -42.14
CA LEU A 4 -11.79 54.30 -42.96
C LEU A 4 -11.36 53.90 -44.39
N ALA A 5 -11.48 52.63 -44.71
CA ALA A 5 -12.06 52.19 -45.98
C ALA A 5 -12.64 50.76 -45.82
N LEU A 6 -13.96 50.71 -45.92
CA LEU A 6 -14.76 49.52 -46.20
C LEU A 6 -14.41 49.00 -47.60
N SER A 7 -14.33 47.68 -47.77
CA SER A 7 -14.53 47.03 -49.05
C SER A 7 -15.43 45.81 -48.88
N ILE A 8 -16.69 46.04 -49.19
CA ILE A 8 -17.74 45.05 -49.40
C ILE A 8 -17.46 44.38 -50.76
N LEU A 9 -17.24 43.10 -50.79
CA LEU A 9 -17.28 42.30 -51.99
C LEU A 9 -18.42 41.29 -51.87
N ALA A 10 -19.52 41.60 -52.57
CA ALA A 10 -20.64 40.72 -52.76
C ALA A 10 -20.22 39.54 -53.65
N PHE A 11 -20.35 38.33 -53.16
CA PHE A 11 -20.23 37.14 -53.99
C PHE A 11 -21.63 36.54 -54.15
N THR A 12 -22.12 36.64 -55.35
CA THR A 12 -23.40 36.13 -55.84
C THR A 12 -23.48 34.61 -55.79
N ALA A 13 -24.59 34.15 -55.26
CA ALA A 13 -24.99 32.76 -55.15
C ALA A 13 -25.11 32.08 -56.54
N LEU A 14 -24.40 30.99 -56.73
CA LEU A 14 -24.76 29.96 -57.72
C LEU A 14 -25.41 28.80 -56.95
N THR A 15 -26.72 28.72 -57.00
CA THR A 15 -27.52 27.59 -56.56
C THR A 15 -27.39 26.46 -57.58
N GLY A 16 -26.39 25.59 -57.43
CA GLY A 16 -26.35 24.29 -58.11
C GLY A 16 -27.13 23.28 -57.26
N ALA A 17 -28.33 22.90 -57.71
CA ALA A 17 -29.04 21.76 -57.14
C ALA A 17 -28.27 20.48 -57.45
N ALA A 18 -27.43 20.02 -56.53
CA ALA A 18 -26.86 18.71 -56.55
C ALA A 18 -27.94 17.74 -56.05
N PHE A 19 -28.51 16.95 -56.96
CA PHE A 19 -29.23 15.71 -56.61
C PHE A 19 -28.20 14.74 -55.98
N ALA A 20 -28.10 14.78 -54.64
CA ALA A 20 -27.38 13.73 -53.93
C ALA A 20 -28.22 12.45 -54.08
N ALA A 21 -27.73 11.52 -54.91
CA ALA A 21 -28.25 10.16 -54.89
C ALA A 21 -28.07 9.61 -53.49
N ASP A 22 -29.19 9.32 -52.84
CA ASP A 22 -29.23 8.58 -51.58
C ASP A 22 -28.59 7.20 -51.81
N LEU A 23 -27.30 7.08 -51.57
CA LEU A 23 -26.69 5.79 -51.39
C LEU A 23 -27.30 5.19 -50.11
N PRO A 24 -27.83 3.97 -50.14
CA PRO A 24 -28.28 3.33 -48.93
C PRO A 24 -27.06 3.22 -48.00
N THR A 25 -27.06 4.04 -46.96
CA THR A 25 -26.11 3.93 -45.84
C THR A 25 -26.33 2.57 -45.17
N GLN A 26 -25.64 1.55 -45.68
CA GLN A 26 -25.48 0.32 -44.90
C GLN A 26 -24.78 0.76 -43.62
N LYS A 27 -25.57 0.84 -42.56
CA LYS A 27 -25.04 1.05 -41.21
C LYS A 27 -24.01 -0.05 -40.98
N ALA A 28 -22.73 0.29 -41.05
CA ALA A 28 -21.67 -0.66 -40.80
C ALA A 28 -22.01 -1.39 -39.48
N PRO A 29 -21.93 -2.73 -39.43
CA PRO A 29 -22.15 -3.46 -38.23
C PRO A 29 -21.32 -2.83 -37.12
N LEU A 30 -21.94 -2.40 -36.04
CA LEU A 30 -21.19 -1.93 -34.88
C LEU A 30 -20.28 -3.08 -34.48
N LEU A 31 -18.98 -2.90 -34.65
CA LEU A 31 -18.00 -3.84 -34.12
C LEU A 31 -18.35 -4.02 -32.65
N PRO A 32 -18.56 -5.25 -32.17
CA PRO A 32 -18.80 -5.49 -30.77
C PRO A 32 -17.70 -4.81 -29.99
N ALA A 33 -18.08 -4.05 -28.95
CA ALA A 33 -17.11 -3.43 -28.06
C ALA A 33 -16.15 -4.55 -27.58
N PRO A 34 -14.83 -4.30 -27.60
CA PRO A 34 -13.86 -5.31 -27.18
C PRO A 34 -14.25 -5.78 -25.77
N GLU A 35 -14.53 -7.08 -25.68
CA GLU A 35 -14.86 -7.72 -24.41
C GLU A 35 -13.70 -7.51 -23.46
N LEU A 36 -13.96 -6.88 -22.30
CA LEU A 36 -12.92 -6.65 -21.30
C LEU A 36 -12.57 -8.02 -20.70
N VAL A 37 -11.50 -8.62 -21.22
CA VAL A 37 -10.97 -9.86 -20.65
C VAL A 37 -10.61 -9.59 -19.17
N PRO A 38 -11.11 -10.37 -18.21
CA PRO A 38 -10.84 -10.14 -16.79
C PRO A 38 -9.43 -10.58 -16.42
N ILE A 39 -8.43 -9.78 -16.87
CA ILE A 39 -7.02 -10.10 -16.70
C ILE A 39 -6.56 -10.14 -15.24
N TRP A 40 -7.35 -9.60 -14.30
CA TRP A 40 -7.01 -9.53 -12.88
C TRP A 40 -7.61 -10.68 -12.04
N THR A 41 -8.53 -11.48 -12.57
CA THR A 41 -9.12 -12.60 -11.85
C THR A 41 -8.13 -13.75 -11.70
N GLY A 42 -8.04 -14.31 -10.50
CA GLY A 42 -7.25 -15.51 -10.21
C GLY A 42 -6.45 -15.42 -8.93
N VAL A 43 -5.84 -16.55 -8.56
CA VAL A 43 -4.86 -16.65 -7.48
C VAL A 43 -3.54 -16.04 -7.96
N TYR A 44 -2.90 -15.27 -7.12
CA TYR A 44 -1.56 -14.73 -7.40
C TYR A 44 -0.66 -14.85 -6.17
N ALA A 45 0.63 -14.94 -6.40
CA ALA A 45 1.63 -14.81 -5.37
C ALA A 45 2.84 -14.05 -5.93
N GLY A 46 3.61 -13.45 -5.04
CA GLY A 46 4.74 -12.65 -5.45
C GLY A 46 5.70 -12.33 -4.33
N VAL A 47 6.70 -11.55 -4.70
CA VAL A 47 7.73 -11.05 -3.79
C VAL A 47 7.72 -9.53 -3.80
N GLN A 48 8.19 -8.93 -2.70
CA GLN A 48 8.20 -7.49 -2.54
C GLN A 48 9.41 -7.02 -1.75
N LEU A 49 9.82 -5.78 -2.02
CA LEU A 49 10.92 -5.11 -1.35
C LEU A 49 10.57 -3.62 -1.18
N GLY A 50 11.01 -3.02 -0.07
CA GLY A 50 10.68 -1.63 0.20
C GLY A 50 11.43 -1.01 1.36
N GLY A 51 10.98 0.21 1.71
CA GLY A 51 11.46 0.98 2.84
C GLY A 51 10.37 1.22 3.87
N VAL A 52 10.76 1.21 5.14
CA VAL A 52 9.91 1.52 6.29
C VAL A 52 10.40 2.82 6.90
N PHE A 53 9.46 3.71 7.19
CA PHE A 53 9.68 4.99 7.88
C PHE A 53 8.63 5.12 8.98
N GLY A 54 9.06 5.09 10.24
CA GLY A 54 8.13 5.07 11.35
C GLY A 54 8.62 5.83 12.55
N ASN A 55 7.72 5.98 13.52
CA ASN A 55 8.02 6.54 14.82
C ASN A 55 7.45 5.63 15.92
N THR A 56 8.24 5.43 16.97
CA THR A 56 7.79 4.79 18.21
C THR A 56 7.70 5.85 19.28
N ASN A 57 6.57 5.89 19.97
CA ASN A 57 6.36 6.74 21.14
C ASN A 57 6.21 5.84 22.37
N LEU A 58 6.99 6.10 23.39
CA LEU A 58 6.96 5.41 24.66
C LEU A 58 6.60 6.39 25.78
N SER A 59 5.55 6.08 26.53
CA SER A 59 5.14 6.86 27.70
C SER A 59 5.15 5.98 28.94
N ILE A 60 5.80 6.49 30.00
CA ILE A 60 5.82 5.88 31.34
C ILE A 60 5.30 6.93 32.33
N PRO A 61 3.96 7.01 32.54
CA PRO A 61 3.37 8.07 33.37
C PRO A 61 3.88 8.10 34.82
N ALA A 62 4.23 6.95 35.37
CA ALA A 62 4.68 6.83 36.74
C ALA A 62 5.95 7.61 37.08
N ILE A 63 6.79 7.87 36.04
CA ILE A 63 8.05 8.64 36.19
C ILE A 63 8.05 9.89 35.31
N GLY A 64 6.90 10.22 34.67
CA GLY A 64 6.78 11.38 33.76
C GLY A 64 7.62 11.28 32.50
N TYR A 65 8.00 10.06 32.06
CA TYR A 65 8.82 9.86 30.88
C TYR A 65 7.97 9.80 29.60
N ASN A 66 8.39 10.57 28.59
CA ASN A 66 7.86 10.53 27.23
C ASN A 66 9.03 10.57 26.25
N GLY A 67 9.27 9.46 25.57
CA GLY A 67 10.30 9.30 24.53
C GLY A 67 9.67 9.09 23.17
N SER A 68 10.33 9.58 22.11
CA SER A 68 9.94 9.35 20.72
C SER A 68 11.19 9.17 19.87
N TRP A 69 11.22 8.11 19.08
CA TRP A 69 12.34 7.85 18.16
C TRP A 69 11.87 7.33 16.81
N GLY A 70 12.65 7.65 15.78
CA GLY A 70 12.40 7.18 14.42
C GLY A 70 12.85 5.73 14.22
N ASN A 71 12.01 4.95 13.56
CA ASN A 71 12.30 3.58 13.15
C ASN A 71 12.33 3.53 11.63
N ASN A 72 13.53 3.54 11.06
CA ASN A 72 13.71 3.46 9.61
C ASN A 72 14.42 2.15 9.27
N GLY A 73 14.09 1.59 8.11
CA GLY A 73 14.71 0.37 7.69
C GLY A 73 14.21 -0.13 6.35
N VAL A 74 14.60 -1.36 6.04
CA VAL A 74 14.16 -2.06 4.84
C VAL A 74 13.20 -3.17 5.20
N ILE A 75 12.30 -3.47 4.27
CA ILE A 75 11.30 -4.53 4.36
C ILE A 75 11.36 -5.35 3.08
N GLY A 76 11.26 -6.66 3.20
CA GLY A 76 11.17 -7.55 2.04
C GLY A 76 10.47 -8.83 2.39
N GLY A 77 9.66 -9.33 1.48
CA GLY A 77 8.84 -10.49 1.77
C GLY A 77 8.10 -11.04 0.58
N ALA A 78 7.05 -11.79 0.90
CA ALA A 78 6.17 -12.42 -0.07
C ALA A 78 4.71 -12.12 0.22
N HIS A 79 3.89 -12.19 -0.80
CA HIS A 79 2.44 -12.04 -0.68
C HIS A 79 1.74 -13.12 -1.50
N ILE A 80 0.54 -13.45 -1.09
CA ILE A 80 -0.38 -14.33 -1.79
C ILE A 80 -1.79 -13.77 -1.69
N GLY A 81 -2.56 -13.87 -2.76
CA GLY A 81 -3.91 -13.37 -2.77
C GLY A 81 -4.78 -13.98 -3.86
N TYR A 82 -6.03 -13.56 -3.84
CA TYR A 82 -7.01 -13.87 -4.86
C TYR A 82 -7.76 -12.59 -5.24
N ASN A 83 -7.83 -12.32 -6.52
CA ASN A 83 -8.63 -11.23 -7.09
C ASN A 83 -9.80 -11.79 -7.89
N TYR A 84 -10.92 -11.09 -7.82
CA TYR A 84 -12.09 -11.30 -8.68
C TYR A 84 -12.46 -10.00 -9.38
N GLN A 85 -12.43 -10.00 -10.71
CA GLN A 85 -12.74 -8.83 -11.53
C GLN A 85 -14.17 -8.92 -12.07
N LEU A 86 -14.92 -7.84 -11.82
CA LEU A 86 -16.26 -7.59 -12.36
C LEU A 86 -16.17 -6.33 -13.23
N ASN A 87 -16.14 -6.49 -14.55
CA ASN A 87 -15.90 -5.38 -15.49
C ASN A 87 -14.60 -4.64 -15.15
N SER A 88 -14.70 -3.38 -14.71
CA SER A 88 -13.56 -2.57 -14.29
C SER A 88 -13.27 -2.63 -12.79
N VAL A 89 -14.12 -3.25 -12.00
CA VAL A 89 -13.94 -3.34 -10.55
C VAL A 89 -13.24 -4.64 -10.19
N VAL A 90 -12.24 -4.57 -9.33
CA VAL A 90 -11.50 -5.72 -8.81
C VAL A 90 -11.68 -5.77 -7.31
N LEU A 91 -12.17 -6.90 -6.82
CA LEU A 91 -12.26 -7.23 -5.40
C LEU A 91 -11.26 -8.33 -5.08
N GLY A 92 -10.56 -8.23 -3.97
CA GLY A 92 -9.57 -9.23 -3.61
C GLY A 92 -9.32 -9.35 -2.12
N VAL A 93 -8.63 -10.43 -1.78
CA VAL A 93 -8.04 -10.66 -0.47
C VAL A 93 -6.56 -10.99 -0.66
N GLU A 94 -5.74 -10.48 0.23
CA GLU A 94 -4.29 -10.65 0.18
C GLU A 94 -3.75 -10.93 1.57
N SER A 95 -2.77 -11.82 1.68
CA SER A 95 -1.96 -11.96 2.88
C SER A 95 -0.51 -11.70 2.53
N SER A 96 0.20 -10.98 3.37
CA SER A 96 1.62 -10.73 3.21
C SER A 96 2.40 -11.19 4.44
N PHE A 97 3.63 -11.66 4.18
CA PHE A 97 4.63 -11.97 5.18
C PHE A 97 5.92 -11.26 4.80
N ASP A 98 6.34 -10.34 5.64
CA ASP A 98 7.51 -9.50 5.40
C ASP A 98 8.52 -9.65 6.53
N LEU A 99 9.80 -9.76 6.17
CA LEU A 99 10.93 -9.64 7.07
C LEU A 99 11.36 -8.18 7.14
N LEU A 100 11.66 -7.72 8.33
CA LEU A 100 12.05 -6.35 8.60
C LEU A 100 13.50 -6.31 9.09
N SER A 101 14.27 -5.36 8.55
CA SER A 101 15.53 -4.92 9.13
C SER A 101 15.38 -3.46 9.55
N VAL A 102 14.60 -3.27 10.62
CA VAL A 102 14.29 -1.96 11.19
C VAL A 102 14.96 -1.87 12.54
N GLN A 103 15.78 -0.84 12.72
CA GLN A 103 16.47 -0.56 13.97
C GLN A 103 16.11 0.86 14.40
N GLY A 104 15.62 0.98 15.63
CA GLY A 104 15.43 2.25 16.30
C GLY A 104 16.24 2.26 17.58
N SER A 105 17.04 3.27 17.80
CA SER A 105 17.73 3.49 19.06
C SER A 105 17.68 4.95 19.43
N GLU A 106 17.41 5.21 20.69
CA GLU A 106 17.56 6.55 21.27
C GLU A 106 18.59 6.48 22.38
N THR A 107 19.58 7.37 22.28
CA THR A 107 20.64 7.52 23.26
C THR A 107 20.46 8.88 23.96
N ASN A 108 20.51 8.91 25.26
CA ASN A 108 20.51 10.08 26.15
C ASN A 108 19.15 10.54 26.69
N TYR A 109 18.63 9.80 27.66
CA TYR A 109 17.68 10.39 28.61
C TYR A 109 18.24 10.36 30.01
N THR A 110 18.51 11.55 30.55
CA THR A 110 18.73 11.75 31.97
C THR A 110 17.41 12.15 32.61
N ALA A 111 16.58 11.17 32.98
CA ALA A 111 15.39 11.46 33.78
C ALA A 111 15.79 11.86 35.20
N PHE A 112 16.89 11.33 35.70
CA PHE A 112 17.54 11.70 36.98
C PHE A 112 19.05 11.52 36.77
N ALA A 113 19.83 12.62 36.80
CA ALA A 113 21.29 12.51 36.82
C ALA A 113 21.76 11.68 38.04
N PRO A 114 22.68 10.70 37.88
CA PRO A 114 23.60 10.47 36.74
C PRO A 114 23.22 9.28 35.82
N ASN A 115 21.96 8.89 35.75
CA ASN A 115 21.56 7.66 35.04
C ASN A 115 21.22 7.92 33.57
N ILE A 116 21.83 7.15 32.67
CA ILE A 116 21.59 7.18 31.22
C ILE A 116 20.72 5.98 30.84
N PHE A 117 19.52 6.25 30.33
CA PHE A 117 18.64 5.25 29.78
C PHE A 117 18.84 5.16 28.26
N ASN A 118 18.99 3.94 27.75
CA ASN A 118 19.02 3.68 26.32
C ASN A 118 17.90 2.71 25.98
N GLY A 119 17.01 3.12 25.08
CA GLY A 119 15.97 2.26 24.51
C GLY A 119 16.42 1.76 23.13
N SER A 120 16.23 0.47 22.86
CA SER A 120 16.41 -0.10 21.53
C SER A 120 15.23 -0.98 21.19
N SER A 121 14.76 -0.87 19.95
CA SER A 121 13.71 -1.74 19.43
C SER A 121 14.16 -2.40 18.12
N TYR A 122 13.81 -3.67 17.97
CA TYR A 122 14.06 -4.47 16.78
C TYR A 122 12.75 -5.11 16.33
N HIS A 123 12.43 -4.95 15.05
CA HIS A 123 11.27 -5.60 14.45
C HIS A 123 11.76 -6.66 13.48
N ASN A 124 11.25 -7.88 13.59
CA ASN A 124 11.73 -9.01 12.83
C ASN A 124 10.81 -9.38 11.67
N TYR A 125 9.50 -9.43 11.90
CA TYR A 125 8.53 -9.77 10.87
C TYR A 125 7.22 -9.01 11.03
N LEU A 126 6.55 -8.82 9.90
CA LEU A 126 5.24 -8.21 9.76
C LEU A 126 4.36 -9.15 8.93
N VAL A 127 3.17 -9.46 9.44
CA VAL A 127 2.18 -10.27 8.73
C VAL A 127 0.92 -9.43 8.58
N SER A 128 0.26 -9.46 7.43
CA SER A 128 -1.04 -8.83 7.27
C SER A 128 -2.04 -9.73 6.54
N ILE A 129 -3.32 -9.46 6.78
CA ILE A 129 -4.46 -10.06 6.06
C ILE A 129 -5.38 -8.91 5.67
N ASP A 130 -5.57 -8.71 4.38
CA ASP A 130 -6.10 -7.49 3.82
C ASP A 130 -7.24 -7.75 2.84
N GLY A 131 -8.21 -6.85 2.81
CA GLY A 131 -9.14 -6.67 1.72
C GLY A 131 -8.58 -5.70 0.68
N ARG A 132 -8.83 -5.97 -0.59
CA ARG A 132 -8.38 -5.17 -1.73
C ARG A 132 -9.55 -4.77 -2.59
N LEU A 133 -9.64 -3.49 -2.94
CA LEU A 133 -10.63 -2.93 -3.86
C LEU A 133 -9.92 -2.09 -4.91
N GLY A 134 -10.12 -2.40 -6.19
CA GLY A 134 -9.44 -1.74 -7.27
C GLY A 134 -10.31 -1.39 -8.47
N TYR A 135 -9.76 -0.53 -9.31
CA TYR A 135 -10.31 -0.16 -10.61
C TYR A 135 -9.30 -0.50 -11.70
N ALA A 136 -9.69 -1.40 -12.59
CA ALA A 136 -8.90 -1.86 -13.72
C ALA A 136 -9.11 -0.96 -14.94
N TYR A 137 -8.03 -0.41 -15.48
CA TYR A 137 -8.02 0.34 -16.73
C TYR A 137 -6.94 -0.24 -17.64
N ARG A 138 -7.35 -1.00 -18.64
CA ARG A 138 -6.42 -1.76 -19.50
C ARG A 138 -5.51 -2.65 -18.61
N ASN A 139 -4.19 -2.52 -18.79
CA ASN A 139 -3.18 -3.25 -18.04
C ASN A 139 -2.84 -2.63 -16.67
N LEU A 140 -3.50 -1.55 -16.27
CA LEU A 140 -3.30 -0.89 -14.99
C LEU A 140 -4.43 -1.22 -14.02
N LEU A 141 -4.07 -1.48 -12.79
CA LEU A 141 -4.99 -1.63 -11.67
C LEU A 141 -4.61 -0.61 -10.60
N PHE A 142 -5.50 0.33 -10.31
CA PHE A 142 -5.42 1.23 -9.18
C PHE A 142 -6.21 0.61 -8.04
N TYR A 143 -5.64 0.50 -6.85
CA TYR A 143 -6.33 -0.15 -5.75
C TYR A 143 -6.08 0.50 -4.40
N GLY A 144 -7.09 0.39 -3.54
CA GLY A 144 -6.99 0.55 -2.11
C GLY A 144 -6.89 -0.82 -1.45
N ILE A 145 -6.21 -0.88 -0.33
CA ILE A 145 -5.98 -2.09 0.44
C ILE A 145 -6.03 -1.74 1.93
N GLY A 146 -6.52 -2.64 2.75
CA GLY A 146 -6.53 -2.43 4.19
C GLY A 146 -7.00 -3.66 4.92
N GLY A 147 -6.52 -3.81 6.13
CA GLY A 147 -6.77 -5.00 6.90
C GLY A 147 -6.20 -4.98 8.30
N TYR A 148 -5.79 -6.15 8.73
CA TYR A 148 -5.28 -6.39 10.07
C TYR A 148 -3.85 -6.90 10.01
N ALA A 149 -2.99 -6.30 10.84
CA ALA A 149 -1.56 -6.56 10.84
C ALA A 149 -1.04 -7.03 12.20
N PHE A 150 -0.02 -7.88 12.15
CA PHE A 150 0.71 -8.43 13.30
C PHE A 150 2.18 -8.11 13.13
N LEU A 151 2.77 -7.42 14.12
CA LEU A 151 4.18 -7.04 14.13
C LEU A 151 4.91 -7.74 15.28
N SER A 152 6.02 -8.41 14.98
CA SER A 152 6.94 -8.88 16.02
C SER A 152 7.77 -7.71 16.55
N ASN A 153 7.57 -7.38 17.81
CA ASN A 153 8.26 -6.30 18.52
C ASN A 153 9.16 -6.86 19.61
N ASN A 154 10.46 -6.59 19.51
CA ASN A 154 11.44 -6.90 20.52
C ASN A 154 12.04 -5.59 21.01
N SER A 155 11.77 -5.23 22.27
CA SER A 155 12.29 -4.01 22.89
C SER A 155 13.20 -4.35 24.04
N ALA A 156 14.34 -3.66 24.13
CA ALA A 156 15.27 -3.77 25.25
C ALA A 156 15.53 -2.38 25.85
N LEU A 157 15.53 -2.34 27.18
CA LEU A 157 15.88 -1.15 27.95
C LEU A 157 17.18 -1.40 28.70
N THR A 158 18.14 -0.50 28.54
CA THR A 158 19.42 -0.53 29.26
C THR A 158 19.59 0.71 30.15
N LEU A 159 20.15 0.50 31.31
CA LEU A 159 20.53 1.56 32.25
C LEU A 159 22.03 1.50 32.48
N ASN A 160 22.74 2.59 32.17
CA ASN A 160 24.20 2.67 32.27
C ASN A 160 24.92 1.49 31.60
N GLY A 161 24.41 1.02 30.43
CA GLY A 161 24.96 -0.12 29.70
C GLY A 161 24.57 -1.50 30.20
N ILE A 162 23.80 -1.60 31.30
CA ILE A 162 23.29 -2.88 31.82
C ILE A 162 21.84 -3.04 31.38
N GLN A 163 21.51 -4.15 30.73
CA GLN A 163 20.14 -4.46 30.33
C GLN A 163 19.28 -4.71 31.59
N ILE A 164 18.27 -3.85 31.79
CA ILE A 164 17.38 -3.89 32.95
C ILE A 164 16.01 -4.48 32.59
N GLY A 165 15.69 -4.60 31.31
CA GLY A 165 14.44 -5.21 30.85
C GLY A 165 14.51 -5.58 29.37
N ALA A 166 13.84 -6.65 29.01
CA ALA A 166 13.56 -7.02 27.61
C ALA A 166 12.13 -7.53 27.53
N VAL A 167 11.44 -7.16 26.43
CA VAL A 167 10.09 -7.63 26.15
C VAL A 167 10.07 -8.10 24.70
N SER A 168 9.56 -9.30 24.48
CA SER A 168 9.29 -9.86 23.16
C SER A 168 7.79 -10.11 23.08
N ASN A 169 7.10 -9.33 22.25
CA ASN A 169 5.65 -9.42 22.08
C ASN A 169 5.28 -9.30 20.62
N THR A 170 4.17 -9.93 20.23
CA THR A 170 3.50 -9.64 18.98
C THR A 170 2.46 -8.56 19.24
N VAL A 171 2.56 -7.46 18.52
CA VAL A 171 1.61 -6.36 18.60
C VAL A 171 0.66 -6.40 17.41
N ASN A 172 -0.59 -6.07 17.67
CA ASN A 172 -1.66 -6.10 16.68
C ASN A 172 -1.99 -4.69 16.24
N GLY A 173 -2.40 -4.54 15.00
CA GLY A 173 -2.79 -3.26 14.45
C GLY A 173 -3.63 -3.40 13.20
N TYR A 174 -3.88 -2.29 12.56
CA TYR A 174 -4.51 -2.22 11.26
C TYR A 174 -3.57 -1.55 10.28
N ASP A 175 -3.80 -1.83 9.02
CA ASP A 175 -3.17 -1.10 7.94
C ASP A 175 -4.18 -0.60 6.93
N VAL A 176 -3.80 0.47 6.25
CA VAL A 176 -4.53 1.04 5.13
C VAL A 176 -3.54 1.60 4.14
N GLY A 177 -3.84 1.42 2.87
CA GLY A 177 -2.93 1.86 1.83
C GLY A 177 -3.54 1.83 0.45
N GLY A 178 -2.68 1.93 -0.53
CA GLY A 178 -3.07 1.82 -1.93
C GLY A 178 -1.87 1.72 -2.83
N GLY A 179 -2.13 1.34 -4.06
CA GLY A 179 -1.08 1.12 -5.03
C GLY A 179 -1.56 1.13 -6.46
N VAL A 180 -0.58 0.99 -7.32
CA VAL A 180 -0.77 0.79 -8.75
C VAL A 180 -0.06 -0.49 -9.16
N GLU A 181 -0.74 -1.34 -9.91
CA GLU A 181 -0.20 -2.56 -10.45
C GLU A 181 -0.32 -2.57 -11.97
N TYR A 182 0.75 -2.95 -12.66
CA TYR A 182 0.82 -3.02 -14.11
C TYR A 182 1.01 -4.47 -14.54
N ALA A 183 0.08 -4.98 -15.33
CA ALA A 183 0.18 -6.30 -15.96
C ALA A 183 1.15 -6.23 -17.13
N ILE A 184 2.33 -6.84 -17.01
CA ILE A 184 3.32 -6.98 -18.08
C ILE A 184 2.76 -7.92 -19.15
N ASN A 185 2.10 -8.98 -18.69
CA ASN A 185 1.35 -9.94 -19.50
C ASN A 185 0.25 -10.57 -18.65
N ASP A 186 -0.43 -11.57 -19.16
CA ASP A 186 -1.55 -12.22 -18.47
C ASP A 186 -1.16 -12.90 -17.16
N ARG A 187 0.12 -13.17 -16.92
CA ARG A 187 0.62 -13.90 -15.74
C ARG A 187 1.48 -13.05 -14.82
N TRP A 188 2.24 -12.10 -15.36
CA TRP A 188 3.19 -11.31 -14.59
C TRP A 188 2.74 -9.88 -14.43
N SER A 189 2.83 -9.36 -13.23
CA SER A 189 2.59 -7.95 -12.92
C SER A 189 3.66 -7.39 -12.00
N VAL A 190 3.88 -6.07 -12.11
CA VAL A 190 4.69 -5.29 -11.19
C VAL A 190 3.80 -4.30 -10.46
N ARG A 191 4.09 -4.05 -9.18
CA ARG A 191 3.31 -3.13 -8.37
C ARG A 191 4.19 -2.16 -7.59
N ALA A 192 3.64 -0.97 -7.36
CA ALA A 192 4.14 0.01 -6.40
C ALA A 192 3.02 0.30 -5.41
N GLU A 193 3.33 0.24 -4.12
CA GLU A 193 2.34 0.31 -3.06
C GLU A 193 2.85 1.14 -1.90
N TYR A 194 1.96 1.89 -1.29
CA TYR A 194 2.15 2.58 -0.03
C TYR A 194 1.16 2.02 0.98
N ARG A 195 1.64 1.73 2.21
CA ARG A 195 0.78 1.35 3.35
C ARG A 195 1.17 2.13 4.60
N TYR A 196 0.16 2.56 5.31
CA TYR A 196 0.26 3.08 6.66
C TYR A 196 -0.18 2.00 7.64
N TYR A 197 0.68 1.69 8.60
CA TYR A 197 0.42 0.75 9.69
C TYR A 197 0.27 1.52 10.99
N ASN A 198 -0.74 1.15 11.79
CA ASN A 198 -0.95 1.66 13.13
C ASN A 198 -1.12 0.49 14.09
N PHE A 199 -0.15 0.30 14.95
CA PHE A 199 -0.18 -0.71 16.01
C PHE A 199 -0.65 -0.03 17.29
N GLN A 200 -1.79 -0.50 17.80
CA GLN A 200 -2.45 0.10 18.96
C GLN A 200 -1.58 0.01 20.21
N ASN A 201 -1.83 0.95 21.10
CA ASN A 201 -1.17 1.06 22.40
C ASN A 201 -1.23 -0.27 23.16
N ASN A 202 -0.10 -0.96 23.22
CA ASN A 202 0.03 -2.11 24.11
C ASN A 202 0.45 -1.63 25.48
N THR A 203 -0.45 -1.82 26.42
CA THR A 203 -0.16 -1.60 27.85
C THR A 203 0.50 -2.86 28.38
N ASN A 204 1.78 -2.78 28.65
CA ASN A 204 2.55 -3.91 29.19
C ASN A 204 3.10 -3.56 30.55
N ASN A 205 3.20 -4.58 31.40
CA ASN A 205 3.90 -4.48 32.68
C ASN A 205 5.34 -4.99 32.49
N PHE A 206 6.31 -4.16 32.81
CA PHE A 206 7.69 -4.64 32.89
C PHE A 206 7.85 -5.61 34.04
N ALA A 207 8.08 -6.88 33.75
CA ALA A 207 8.65 -7.80 34.69
C ALA A 207 10.17 -7.59 34.70
N THR A 208 10.68 -6.68 35.55
CA THR A 208 12.11 -6.48 35.66
C THR A 208 12.63 -7.20 36.92
N SER A 209 13.85 -7.72 36.82
CA SER A 209 14.59 -8.25 37.97
C SER A 209 14.91 -7.15 39.02
N ASN A 210 14.70 -5.90 38.64
CA ASN A 210 14.98 -4.75 39.52
C ASN A 210 13.69 -4.25 40.18
N LYS A 211 13.60 -4.35 41.49
CA LYS A 211 12.43 -3.98 42.29
C LYS A 211 11.97 -2.52 42.14
N VAL A 212 12.83 -1.64 41.61
CA VAL A 212 12.54 -0.21 41.42
C VAL A 212 11.56 0.02 40.26
N PHE A 213 11.55 -0.87 39.26
CA PHE A 213 10.70 -0.75 38.08
C PHE A 213 9.62 -1.83 37.95
N ASN A 214 9.49 -2.66 39.02
CA ASN A 214 8.51 -3.73 39.02
C ASN A 214 7.10 -3.13 39.14
N ASN A 215 6.22 -3.50 38.19
CA ASN A 215 4.81 -3.09 38.17
C ASN A 215 4.51 -1.67 37.62
N HIS A 216 5.40 -1.06 36.85
CA HIS A 216 5.08 0.18 36.14
C HIS A 216 4.45 -0.12 34.78
N VAL A 217 3.28 0.48 34.58
CA VAL A 217 2.54 0.43 33.31
C VAL A 217 3.21 1.37 32.31
N PHE A 218 3.55 0.87 31.13
CA PHE A 218 3.99 1.70 30.02
C PHE A 218 3.07 1.51 28.81
N THR A 219 2.92 2.55 28.04
CA THR A 219 2.14 2.56 26.82
C THR A 219 3.08 2.81 25.64
N GLU A 220 3.12 1.87 24.71
CA GLU A 220 3.88 1.97 23.49
C GLU A 220 2.94 2.08 22.29
N SER A 221 3.20 3.03 21.41
CA SER A 221 2.48 3.26 20.15
C SER A 221 3.47 3.27 18.99
N VAL A 222 3.22 2.43 18.00
CA VAL A 222 4.07 2.30 16.81
C VAL A 222 3.27 2.65 15.57
N ASN A 223 3.78 3.62 14.82
CA ASN A 223 3.22 4.01 13.52
C ASN A 223 4.30 3.86 12.45
N SER A 224 3.95 3.29 11.31
CA SER A 224 4.91 3.05 10.23
C SER A 224 4.30 3.35 8.87
N ASN A 225 5.09 4.02 8.03
CA ASN A 225 4.82 4.26 6.62
C ASN A 225 5.71 3.32 5.81
N VAL A 226 5.13 2.55 4.92
CA VAL A 226 5.84 1.55 4.12
C VAL A 226 5.63 1.86 2.65
N PHE A 227 6.72 2.02 1.91
CA PHE A 227 6.72 2.07 0.45
C PHE A 227 7.38 0.81 -0.07
N ARG A 228 6.70 0.08 -0.96
CA ARG A 228 7.20 -1.17 -1.51
C ARG A 228 6.91 -1.32 -2.99
N ALA A 229 7.81 -2.01 -3.68
CA ALA A 229 7.62 -2.51 -5.03
C ALA A 229 7.55 -4.03 -4.99
N GLY A 230 6.76 -4.62 -5.87
CA GLY A 230 6.56 -6.07 -5.92
C GLY A 230 6.46 -6.60 -7.34
N LEU A 231 6.74 -7.88 -7.46
CA LEU A 231 6.54 -8.68 -8.65
C LEU A 231 5.60 -9.83 -8.30
N SER A 232 4.54 -10.00 -9.07
CA SER A 232 3.53 -11.03 -8.83
C SER A 232 3.39 -11.94 -10.03
N TYR A 233 3.12 -13.22 -9.76
CA TYR A 233 2.74 -14.22 -10.73
C TYR A 233 1.33 -14.71 -10.45
N LYS A 234 0.49 -14.77 -11.48
CA LYS A 234 -0.92 -15.15 -11.40
C LYS A 234 -1.16 -16.49 -12.07
N TRP A 235 -1.94 -17.33 -11.42
CA TRP A 235 -2.46 -18.60 -11.94
C TRP A 235 -3.92 -18.47 -12.33
N GLY A 236 -4.38 -19.34 -13.24
CA GLY A 236 -5.81 -19.44 -13.57
C GLY A 236 -6.31 -18.31 -14.47
N VAL A 237 -5.49 -17.84 -15.40
CA VAL A 237 -5.95 -16.90 -16.44
C VAL A 237 -7.03 -17.59 -17.27
N PRO A 238 -8.25 -17.04 -17.38
CA PRO A 238 -9.25 -17.55 -18.29
C PRO A 238 -8.68 -17.47 -19.72
N GLU A 239 -8.68 -18.57 -20.45
CA GLU A 239 -8.33 -18.53 -21.86
C GLU A 239 -9.37 -17.66 -22.60
N PRO A 240 -8.94 -16.78 -23.51
CA PRO A 240 -9.88 -16.00 -24.30
C PRO A 240 -10.78 -16.96 -25.09
N VAL A 241 -12.08 -16.85 -24.87
CA VAL A 241 -13.06 -17.62 -25.63
C VAL A 241 -13.01 -17.07 -27.05
N VAL A 242 -12.35 -17.79 -27.95
CA VAL A 242 -12.40 -17.51 -29.38
C VAL A 242 -13.81 -17.83 -29.87
N VAL A 243 -14.67 -16.83 -29.93
CA VAL A 243 -15.97 -16.98 -30.59
C VAL A 243 -15.70 -17.08 -32.09
N ALA A 244 -15.61 -18.30 -32.59
CA ALA A 244 -15.57 -18.53 -34.03
C ALA A 244 -16.89 -18.01 -34.63
N SER A 245 -16.83 -16.89 -35.35
CA SER A 245 -17.97 -16.45 -36.15
C SER A 245 -18.21 -17.50 -37.24
N LYS A 246 -19.29 -18.24 -37.16
CA LYS A 246 -19.81 -19.03 -38.25
C LYS A 246 -20.32 -18.05 -39.32
N TYR A 247 -19.63 -17.99 -40.43
CA TYR A 247 -20.14 -17.45 -41.69
C TYR A 247 -21.13 -18.40 -42.31
#